data_3e6d46df097dc3c5fb04e6d35081ef45
#
_entry.id   3e6d46df097dc3c5fb04e6d35081ef45
#
_cell.length_a   1.000
_cell.length_b   1.000
_cell.length_c   1.000
_cell.angle_alpha   90.00
_cell.angle_beta   90.00
_cell.angle_gamma   90.00
#
_symmetry.space_group_name_H-M   'P 1'
#
loop_
_entity.id
_entity.type
_entity.pdbx_description
1 polymer ?
#
loop_
_entity_poly.entity_id
_entity_poly.type
_entity_poly.pdbx_seq_one_letter_code
_entity_poly.pdbx_strand_id
1 'polypeptide(L)'
;MDLNFFKQTRILDGGMGQELLARGMKPNGTLWSANAILDENYHQLLQDTHRDFIKAGAEVIVTTTFTTRRKRLRENNIEDKFEYLNIKAGEIAHKVKKEFPNVLIAGGLPPQELTYEADERSEEEIINTFNEQARLLNDYVDFFYFDVWSSIKEFKCGIKAIKEFKKPYLIGIHISEGTNLPSGEKISDIKNIIDDQLLGVMLSCVSPENYEKNLKEMKELNVPFGFKLNGFMTTKPKNGYTSSFFKNSGGNPNEFLGHRHDFTPENIGEIAKKFKDNGATILGGCCETRPSHIAAMAKLK
;
A
#
# COMPACT_ATOMS: atom_id res chain seq x y z
N MET A 1 -3.63 -11.10 -16.63
CA MET A 1 -4.45 -11.05 -15.41
C MET A 1 -5.91 -10.82 -15.79
N ASP A 2 -6.88 -11.39 -15.04
CA ASP A 2 -8.30 -11.13 -15.25
C ASP A 2 -8.70 -9.76 -14.69
N LEU A 3 -9.20 -8.86 -15.54
CA LEU A 3 -9.66 -7.53 -15.14
C LEU A 3 -10.90 -7.55 -14.24
N ASN A 4 -11.60 -8.68 -14.18
CA ASN A 4 -12.75 -8.87 -13.30
C ASN A 4 -12.37 -9.45 -11.92
N PHE A 5 -11.09 -9.63 -11.65
CA PHE A 5 -10.59 -10.28 -10.42
C PHE A 5 -11.22 -9.70 -9.14
N PHE A 6 -11.30 -8.38 -9.05
CA PHE A 6 -11.86 -7.69 -7.89
C PHE A 6 -13.39 -7.48 -7.92
N LYS A 7 -14.10 -7.99 -8.92
CA LYS A 7 -15.57 -8.05 -8.86
C LYS A 7 -16.09 -9.06 -7.83
N GLN A 8 -15.23 -10.00 -7.41
CA GLN A 8 -15.47 -10.90 -6.28
C GLN A 8 -14.66 -10.42 -5.07
N THR A 9 -15.10 -10.79 -3.87
CA THR A 9 -14.35 -10.49 -2.65
C THR A 9 -12.95 -11.09 -2.72
N ARG A 10 -11.92 -10.23 -2.58
CA ARG A 10 -10.50 -10.58 -2.59
C ARG A 10 -9.80 -10.00 -1.39
N ILE A 11 -8.86 -10.76 -0.88
CA ILE A 11 -8.11 -10.42 0.32
C ILE A 11 -6.69 -10.02 -0.08
N LEU A 12 -6.27 -8.81 0.32
CA LEU A 12 -4.90 -8.34 0.22
C LEU A 12 -4.15 -8.65 1.52
N ASP A 13 -2.84 -8.49 1.47
CA ASP A 13 -1.98 -8.58 2.65
C ASP A 13 -2.17 -7.43 3.65
N GLY A 14 -1.32 -7.39 4.67
CA GLY A 14 -1.35 -6.43 5.78
C GLY A 14 -0.09 -5.59 5.91
N GLY A 15 0.16 -5.12 7.12
CA GLY A 15 1.21 -4.18 7.48
C GLY A 15 2.61 -4.80 7.53
N MET A 16 3.27 -4.96 6.39
CA MET A 16 4.59 -5.59 6.30
C MET A 16 5.63 -4.98 7.25
N GLY A 17 5.74 -3.65 7.31
CA GLY A 17 6.79 -2.99 8.08
C GLY A 17 6.70 -3.23 9.58
N GLN A 18 5.52 -3.09 10.18
CA GLN A 18 5.32 -3.36 11.61
C GLN A 18 5.44 -4.86 11.92
N GLU A 19 5.00 -5.72 11.03
CA GLU A 19 5.14 -7.17 11.22
C GLU A 19 6.62 -7.58 11.25
N LEU A 20 7.45 -7.05 10.36
CA LEU A 20 8.90 -7.30 10.35
C LEU A 20 9.57 -6.83 11.66
N LEU A 21 9.22 -5.63 12.14
CA LEU A 21 9.73 -5.11 13.43
C LEU A 21 9.30 -6.00 14.59
N ALA A 22 8.05 -6.44 14.61
CA ALA A 22 7.54 -7.33 15.65
C ALA A 22 8.21 -8.72 15.64
N ARG A 23 8.72 -9.16 14.49
CA ARG A 23 9.48 -10.41 14.34
C ARG A 23 10.98 -10.25 14.63
N GLY A 24 11.42 -9.06 15.05
CA GLY A 24 12.78 -8.80 15.50
C GLY A 24 13.70 -8.11 14.50
N MET A 25 13.20 -7.65 13.36
CA MET A 25 13.97 -6.76 12.49
C MET A 25 14.35 -5.51 13.26
N LYS A 26 15.62 -5.13 13.22
CA LYS A 26 16.10 -3.91 13.88
C LYS A 26 15.81 -2.69 13.02
N PRO A 27 15.35 -1.57 13.60
CA PRO A 27 15.22 -0.32 12.87
C PRO A 27 16.56 0.15 12.29
N ASN A 28 16.51 0.78 11.12
CA ASN A 28 17.67 1.35 10.45
C ASN A 28 17.28 2.71 9.85
N GLY A 29 17.61 3.79 10.52
CA GLY A 29 17.24 5.15 10.11
C GLY A 29 15.74 5.26 9.84
N THR A 30 15.39 5.79 8.66
CA THR A 30 14.02 5.92 8.22
C THR A 30 13.64 4.89 7.13
N LEU A 31 14.45 3.85 6.96
CA LEU A 31 14.26 2.83 5.91
C LEU A 31 13.06 1.92 6.16
N TRP A 32 12.66 1.76 7.42
CA TRP A 32 11.52 0.92 7.80
C TRP A 32 11.57 -0.45 7.09
N SER A 33 10.54 -0.79 6.30
CA SER A 33 10.49 -2.09 5.61
C SER A 33 11.58 -2.30 4.55
N ALA A 34 12.13 -1.23 3.95
CA ALA A 34 13.27 -1.35 3.02
C ALA A 34 14.53 -1.94 3.68
N ASN A 35 14.65 -1.83 5.02
CA ASN A 35 15.76 -2.47 5.72
C ASN A 35 15.77 -3.99 5.56
N ALA A 36 14.59 -4.61 5.44
CA ALA A 36 14.49 -6.05 5.20
C ALA A 36 14.97 -6.50 3.82
N ILE A 37 15.16 -5.56 2.90
CA ILE A 37 15.69 -5.80 1.56
C ILE A 37 17.17 -5.44 1.52
N LEU A 38 17.56 -4.37 2.20
CA LEU A 38 18.94 -3.87 2.26
C LEU A 38 19.87 -4.84 2.99
N ASP A 39 19.43 -5.36 4.13
CA ASP A 39 20.19 -6.34 4.93
C ASP A 39 19.75 -7.75 4.58
N GLU A 40 20.64 -8.49 3.92
CA GLU A 40 20.40 -9.86 3.46
C GLU A 40 20.02 -10.82 4.58
N ASN A 41 20.43 -10.55 5.83
CA ASN A 41 20.05 -11.37 6.99
C ASN A 41 18.54 -11.37 7.22
N TYR A 42 17.81 -10.38 6.72
CA TYR A 42 16.35 -10.30 6.82
C TYR A 42 15.60 -10.82 5.59
N HIS A 43 16.27 -11.24 4.52
CA HIS A 43 15.58 -11.75 3.32
C HIS A 43 14.68 -12.95 3.64
N GLN A 44 15.17 -13.89 4.49
CA GLN A 44 14.35 -15.03 4.91
C GLN A 44 13.15 -14.58 5.74
N LEU A 45 13.33 -13.65 6.69
CA LEU A 45 12.26 -13.08 7.50
C LEU A 45 11.18 -12.42 6.62
N LEU A 46 11.59 -11.66 5.60
CA LEU A 46 10.67 -11.02 4.65
C LEU A 46 9.87 -12.06 3.84
N GLN A 47 10.54 -13.11 3.33
CA GLN A 47 9.88 -14.21 2.63
C GLN A 47 8.87 -14.92 3.55
N ASP A 48 9.23 -15.21 4.79
CA ASP A 48 8.35 -15.87 5.75
C ASP A 48 7.15 -15.00 6.12
N THR A 49 7.34 -13.69 6.22
CA THR A 49 6.24 -12.75 6.46
C THR A 49 5.26 -12.73 5.28
N HIS A 50 5.72 -12.71 4.04
CA HIS A 50 4.83 -12.86 2.88
C HIS A 50 4.08 -14.20 2.90
N ARG A 51 4.78 -15.33 3.18
CA ARG A 51 4.13 -16.65 3.31
C ARG A 51 3.03 -16.67 4.35
N ASP A 52 3.26 -16.03 5.49
CA ASP A 52 2.29 -16.04 6.58
C ASP A 52 1.05 -15.18 6.26
N PHE A 53 1.19 -14.06 5.53
CA PHE A 53 0.04 -13.34 5.00
C PHE A 53 -0.74 -14.21 4.00
N ILE A 54 -0.07 -14.93 3.12
CA ILE A 54 -0.72 -15.85 2.16
C ILE A 54 -1.45 -16.97 2.89
N LYS A 55 -0.80 -17.62 3.86
CA LYS A 55 -1.42 -18.68 4.69
C LYS A 55 -2.60 -18.16 5.50
N ALA A 56 -2.59 -16.88 5.88
CA ALA A 56 -3.70 -16.20 6.50
C ALA A 56 -4.88 -15.92 5.53
N GLY A 57 -4.70 -16.15 4.25
CA GLY A 57 -5.74 -16.04 3.23
C GLY A 57 -5.58 -14.86 2.27
N ALA A 58 -4.45 -14.16 2.28
CA ALA A 58 -4.17 -13.14 1.27
C ALA A 58 -4.03 -13.79 -0.13
N GLU A 59 -4.76 -13.26 -1.10
CA GLU A 59 -4.70 -13.64 -2.52
C GLU A 59 -3.83 -12.69 -3.33
N VAL A 60 -3.51 -11.55 -2.73
CA VAL A 60 -2.61 -10.54 -3.29
C VAL A 60 -1.60 -10.16 -2.22
N ILE A 61 -0.33 -10.19 -2.57
CA ILE A 61 0.76 -9.61 -1.77
C ILE A 61 1.31 -8.38 -2.48
N VAL A 62 1.69 -7.36 -1.71
CA VAL A 62 2.29 -6.13 -2.24
C VAL A 62 3.80 -6.22 -2.10
N THR A 63 4.55 -5.83 -3.14
CA THR A 63 6.01 -5.72 -3.04
C THR A 63 6.42 -4.77 -1.90
N THR A 64 7.52 -5.08 -1.22
CA THR A 64 7.98 -4.29 -0.06
C THR A 64 8.72 -3.02 -0.52
N THR A 65 8.05 -2.20 -1.34
CA THR A 65 8.65 -1.06 -2.03
C THR A 65 8.24 0.31 -1.51
N PHE A 66 7.45 0.37 -0.43
CA PHE A 66 6.95 1.65 0.08
C PHE A 66 8.05 2.65 0.45
N THR A 67 9.15 2.18 1.01
CA THR A 67 10.28 3.01 1.43
C THR A 67 11.52 2.89 0.54
N THR A 68 11.44 2.22 -0.61
CA THR A 68 12.53 2.14 -1.58
C THR A 68 12.54 3.29 -2.61
N ARG A 69 11.71 4.31 -2.42
CA ARG A 69 11.68 5.51 -3.28
C ARG A 69 12.92 6.37 -3.10
N ARG A 70 13.38 7.06 -4.15
CA ARG A 70 14.64 7.82 -4.16
C ARG A 70 14.78 8.81 -3.01
N LYS A 71 13.74 9.60 -2.73
CA LYS A 71 13.76 10.57 -1.61
C LYS A 71 14.11 9.90 -0.28
N ARG A 72 13.46 8.76 0.02
CA ARG A 72 13.70 8.03 1.26
C ARG A 72 15.11 7.46 1.34
N LEU A 73 15.62 6.95 0.22
CA LEU A 73 16.98 6.41 0.15
C LEU A 73 18.03 7.53 0.25
N ARG A 74 17.78 8.69 -0.36
CA ARG A 74 18.62 9.89 -0.24
C ARG A 74 18.73 10.39 1.20
N GLU A 75 17.61 10.41 1.92
CA GLU A 75 17.57 10.79 3.34
C GLU A 75 18.40 9.85 4.24
N ASN A 76 18.69 8.64 3.77
CA ASN A 76 19.51 7.63 4.45
C ASN A 76 20.90 7.45 3.80
N ASN A 77 21.30 8.30 2.85
CA ASN A 77 22.56 8.26 2.12
C ASN A 77 22.85 6.96 1.37
N ILE A 78 21.80 6.32 0.81
CA ILE A 78 21.88 5.07 0.04
C ILE A 78 21.07 5.13 -1.26
N GLU A 79 20.95 6.32 -1.88
CA GLU A 79 20.21 6.48 -3.13
C GLU A 79 20.79 5.62 -4.28
N ASP A 80 22.06 5.33 -4.25
CA ASP A 80 22.76 4.42 -5.16
C ASP A 80 22.19 2.98 -5.13
N LYS A 81 21.48 2.61 -4.08
CA LYS A 81 20.82 1.30 -3.93
C LYS A 81 19.42 1.24 -4.52
N PHE A 82 18.92 2.31 -5.15
CA PHE A 82 17.53 2.39 -5.62
C PHE A 82 17.16 1.22 -6.55
N GLU A 83 17.95 0.94 -7.58
CA GLU A 83 17.68 -0.16 -8.51
C GLU A 83 17.74 -1.51 -7.81
N TYR A 84 18.81 -1.75 -7.04
CA TYR A 84 18.98 -3.00 -6.30
C TYR A 84 17.79 -3.30 -5.37
N LEU A 85 17.36 -2.32 -4.57
CA LEU A 85 16.30 -2.52 -3.59
C LEU A 85 14.94 -2.81 -4.25
N ASN A 86 14.60 -2.13 -5.34
CA ASN A 86 13.34 -2.36 -6.05
C ASN A 86 13.34 -3.72 -6.77
N ILE A 87 14.41 -4.06 -7.48
CA ILE A 87 14.56 -5.37 -8.13
C ILE A 87 14.50 -6.50 -7.07
N LYS A 88 15.25 -6.35 -5.98
CA LYS A 88 15.31 -7.36 -4.93
C LYS A 88 13.96 -7.56 -4.22
N ALA A 89 13.19 -6.49 -4.00
CA ALA A 89 11.82 -6.59 -3.50
C ALA A 89 10.92 -7.41 -4.42
N GLY A 90 11.02 -7.17 -5.73
CA GLY A 90 10.30 -7.93 -6.75
C GLY A 90 10.73 -9.41 -6.77
N GLU A 91 12.04 -9.68 -6.75
CA GLU A 91 12.59 -11.05 -6.72
C GLU A 91 12.10 -11.84 -5.50
N ILE A 92 12.11 -11.23 -4.31
CA ILE A 92 11.66 -11.87 -3.06
C ILE A 92 10.17 -12.22 -3.14
N ALA A 93 9.32 -11.28 -3.56
CA ALA A 93 7.89 -11.55 -3.73
C ALA A 93 7.64 -12.64 -4.78
N HIS A 94 8.34 -12.58 -5.92
CA HIS A 94 8.24 -13.57 -6.99
C HIS A 94 8.69 -14.97 -6.55
N LYS A 95 9.74 -15.05 -5.74
CA LYS A 95 10.20 -16.32 -5.17
C LYS A 95 9.13 -16.96 -4.28
N VAL A 96 8.47 -16.17 -3.45
CA VAL A 96 7.34 -16.66 -2.61
C VAL A 96 6.16 -17.08 -3.48
N LYS A 97 5.81 -16.31 -4.51
CA LYS A 97 4.73 -16.66 -5.45
C LYS A 97 4.93 -18.04 -6.09
N LYS A 98 6.15 -18.46 -6.39
CA LYS A 98 6.41 -19.80 -6.97
C LYS A 98 5.91 -20.93 -6.07
N GLU A 99 5.83 -20.73 -4.77
CA GLU A 99 5.27 -21.68 -3.80
C GLU A 99 3.74 -21.60 -3.73
N PHE A 100 3.16 -20.48 -4.16
CA PHE A 100 1.72 -20.18 -4.11
C PHE A 100 1.23 -19.63 -5.46
N PRO A 101 1.13 -20.46 -6.50
CA PRO A 101 0.94 -19.99 -7.89
C PRO A 101 -0.36 -19.23 -8.14
N ASN A 102 -1.36 -19.38 -7.28
CA ASN A 102 -2.65 -18.68 -7.39
C ASN A 102 -2.64 -17.26 -6.77
N VAL A 103 -1.56 -16.90 -6.05
CA VAL A 103 -1.42 -15.57 -5.45
C VAL A 103 -0.92 -14.59 -6.50
N LEU A 104 -1.45 -13.37 -6.49
CA LEU A 104 -0.99 -12.28 -7.33
C LEU A 104 -0.02 -11.37 -6.59
N ILE A 105 0.92 -10.78 -7.33
CA ILE A 105 1.84 -9.77 -6.83
C ILE A 105 1.42 -8.41 -7.35
N ALA A 106 1.11 -7.49 -6.45
CA ALA A 106 0.93 -6.08 -6.74
C ALA A 106 2.26 -5.34 -6.61
N GLY A 107 2.68 -4.66 -7.65
CA GLY A 107 3.84 -3.77 -7.63
C GLY A 107 3.47 -2.46 -6.93
N GLY A 108 3.83 -2.34 -5.65
CA GLY A 108 3.54 -1.13 -4.86
C GLY A 108 4.36 0.07 -5.34
N LEU A 109 3.66 1.10 -5.81
CA LEU A 109 4.23 2.40 -6.16
C LEU A 109 3.80 3.42 -5.11
N PRO A 110 4.66 3.77 -4.14
CA PRO A 110 4.35 4.72 -3.08
C PRO A 110 4.40 6.16 -3.59
N PRO A 111 3.87 7.15 -2.81
CA PRO A 111 4.15 8.56 -3.08
C PRO A 111 5.66 8.79 -3.18
N GLN A 112 6.12 9.49 -4.20
CA GLN A 112 7.56 9.62 -4.47
C GLN A 112 8.24 10.66 -3.55
N GLU A 113 7.50 11.66 -3.08
CA GLU A 113 8.00 12.68 -2.17
C GLU A 113 7.54 12.43 -0.72
N LEU A 114 6.45 13.03 -0.28
CA LEU A 114 5.95 12.95 1.09
C LEU A 114 4.73 12.03 1.16
N THR A 115 4.69 11.22 2.19
CA THR A 115 3.50 10.40 2.47
C THR A 115 2.42 11.30 3.08
N TYR A 116 1.17 11.14 2.63
CA TYR A 116 -0.02 11.87 3.08
C TYR A 116 -0.09 13.34 2.62
N GLU A 117 0.74 13.73 1.69
CA GLU A 117 0.76 15.06 1.09
C GLU A 117 0.72 14.93 -0.44
N ALA A 118 0.13 15.90 -1.12
CA ALA A 118 0.13 15.93 -2.58
C ALA A 118 1.54 16.26 -3.11
N ASP A 119 1.91 15.65 -4.22
CA ASP A 119 3.17 15.93 -4.90
C ASP A 119 3.03 17.21 -5.75
N GLU A 120 3.73 18.27 -5.35
CA GLU A 120 3.70 19.59 -6.01
C GLU A 120 4.65 19.72 -7.19
N ARG A 121 5.51 18.72 -7.46
CA ARG A 121 6.45 18.74 -8.59
C ARG A 121 5.71 18.81 -9.94
N SER A 122 6.46 19.04 -11.01
CA SER A 122 5.90 19.01 -12.35
C SER A 122 5.35 17.62 -12.72
N GLU A 123 4.37 17.57 -13.66
CA GLU A 123 3.85 16.28 -14.15
C GLU A 123 4.97 15.41 -14.74
N GLU A 124 5.92 16.00 -15.43
CA GLU A 124 7.05 15.29 -16.05
C GLU A 124 7.92 14.60 -14.99
N GLU A 125 8.28 15.31 -13.91
CA GLU A 125 9.05 14.74 -12.81
C GLU A 125 8.31 13.60 -12.12
N ILE A 126 7.00 13.76 -11.88
CA ILE A 126 6.17 12.74 -11.25
C ILE A 126 6.08 11.51 -12.16
N ILE A 127 5.82 11.68 -13.46
CA ILE A 127 5.77 10.59 -14.43
C ILE A 127 7.10 9.83 -14.47
N ASN A 128 8.21 10.56 -14.57
CA ASN A 128 9.53 9.94 -14.66
C ASN A 128 9.88 9.12 -13.43
N THR A 129 9.59 9.62 -12.23
CA THR A 129 9.88 8.90 -10.98
C THR A 129 9.01 7.66 -10.79
N PHE A 130 7.73 7.70 -11.17
CA PHE A 130 6.87 6.51 -11.14
C PHE A 130 7.25 5.49 -12.21
N ASN A 131 7.56 5.95 -13.43
CA ASN A 131 8.00 5.07 -14.51
C ASN A 131 9.29 4.33 -14.15
N GLU A 132 10.26 5.04 -13.58
CA GLU A 132 11.53 4.45 -13.16
C GLU A 132 11.33 3.30 -12.18
N GLN A 133 10.51 3.49 -11.13
CA GLN A 133 10.23 2.44 -10.15
C GLN A 133 9.39 1.29 -10.77
N ALA A 134 8.38 1.62 -11.56
CA ALA A 134 7.54 0.64 -12.23
C ALA A 134 8.35 -0.26 -13.18
N ARG A 135 9.29 0.31 -13.92
CA ARG A 135 10.18 -0.44 -14.83
C ARG A 135 10.98 -1.52 -14.10
N LEU A 136 11.50 -1.20 -12.90
CA LEU A 136 12.28 -2.14 -12.10
C LEU A 136 11.42 -3.30 -11.53
N LEU A 137 10.12 -3.08 -11.36
CA LEU A 137 9.19 -4.06 -10.82
C LEU A 137 8.48 -4.87 -11.90
N ASN A 138 8.43 -4.36 -13.14
CA ASN A 138 7.56 -4.87 -14.19
C ASN A 138 7.64 -6.39 -14.38
N ASP A 139 8.83 -6.98 -14.38
CA ASP A 139 9.02 -8.42 -14.66
C ASP A 139 8.60 -9.33 -13.50
N TYR A 140 8.37 -8.78 -12.32
CA TYR A 140 8.07 -9.52 -11.09
C TYR A 140 6.62 -9.46 -10.65
N VAL A 141 5.81 -8.53 -11.21
CA VAL A 141 4.47 -8.22 -10.71
C VAL A 141 3.37 -8.53 -11.73
N ASP A 142 2.18 -8.83 -11.24
CA ASP A 142 1.01 -9.09 -12.08
C ASP A 142 0.30 -7.80 -12.48
N PHE A 143 0.31 -6.80 -11.62
CA PHE A 143 -0.28 -5.47 -11.83
C PHE A 143 0.41 -4.42 -10.94
N PHE A 144 0.16 -3.12 -11.20
CA PHE A 144 0.67 -2.04 -10.36
C PHE A 144 -0.36 -1.61 -9.33
N TYR A 145 0.11 -1.21 -8.16
CA TYR A 145 -0.71 -0.66 -7.10
C TYR A 145 -0.22 0.74 -6.71
N PHE A 146 -1.03 1.76 -6.96
CA PHE A 146 -0.77 3.14 -6.55
C PHE A 146 -1.07 3.25 -5.06
N ASP A 147 -0.03 3.14 -4.25
CA ASP A 147 -0.16 2.90 -2.81
C ASP A 147 -0.17 4.20 -2.00
N VAL A 148 -1.34 4.58 -1.49
CA VAL A 148 -1.50 5.73 -0.56
C VAL A 148 -1.23 7.09 -1.20
N TRP A 149 -1.73 7.34 -2.43
CA TRP A 149 -1.51 8.62 -3.11
C TRP A 149 -2.54 9.68 -2.72
N SER A 150 -2.15 10.95 -2.83
CA SER A 150 -2.80 12.09 -2.20
C SER A 150 -3.45 13.08 -3.16
N SER A 151 -3.34 12.92 -4.48
CA SER A 151 -3.91 13.84 -5.48
C SER A 151 -4.33 13.17 -6.78
N ILE A 152 -5.34 13.74 -7.43
CA ILE A 152 -5.76 13.32 -8.78
C ILE A 152 -4.63 13.53 -9.79
N LYS A 153 -3.79 14.55 -9.61
CA LYS A 153 -2.60 14.78 -10.42
C LYS A 153 -1.64 13.59 -10.39
N GLU A 154 -1.33 13.06 -9.19
CA GLU A 154 -0.46 11.88 -9.04
C GLU A 154 -1.05 10.67 -9.77
N PHE A 155 -2.37 10.40 -9.62
CA PHE A 155 -3.02 9.30 -10.33
C PHE A 155 -2.95 9.43 -11.86
N LYS A 156 -3.19 10.64 -12.40
CA LYS A 156 -3.01 10.90 -13.85
C LYS A 156 -1.57 10.62 -14.30
N CYS A 157 -0.60 11.10 -13.54
CA CYS A 157 0.82 10.89 -13.84
C CYS A 157 1.20 9.41 -13.74
N GLY A 158 0.72 8.70 -12.73
CA GLY A 158 0.99 7.27 -12.57
C GLY A 158 0.41 6.42 -13.67
N ILE A 159 -0.83 6.68 -14.11
CA ILE A 159 -1.44 5.98 -15.25
C ILE A 159 -0.61 6.19 -16.51
N LYS A 160 -0.16 7.44 -16.76
CA LYS A 160 0.75 7.74 -17.88
C LYS A 160 2.09 7.00 -17.76
N ALA A 161 2.66 6.97 -16.54
CA ALA A 161 3.96 6.38 -16.26
C ALA A 161 4.01 4.87 -16.50
N ILE A 162 2.91 4.13 -16.24
CA ILE A 162 2.88 2.68 -16.40
C ILE A 162 2.32 2.22 -17.75
N LYS A 163 1.84 3.12 -18.59
CA LYS A 163 1.11 2.81 -19.84
C LYS A 163 1.88 1.87 -20.77
N GLU A 164 3.20 2.05 -20.89
CA GLU A 164 4.04 1.23 -21.76
C GLU A 164 4.12 -0.24 -21.33
N PHE A 165 3.95 -0.54 -20.03
CA PHE A 165 4.04 -1.90 -19.49
C PHE A 165 2.80 -2.73 -19.77
N LYS A 166 1.69 -2.12 -20.21
CA LYS A 166 0.42 -2.80 -20.56
C LYS A 166 -0.10 -3.72 -19.44
N LYS A 167 0.12 -3.33 -18.18
CA LYS A 167 -0.39 -4.03 -17.00
C LYS A 167 -1.55 -3.26 -16.39
N PRO A 168 -2.55 -3.98 -15.84
CA PRO A 168 -3.62 -3.34 -15.09
C PRO A 168 -3.08 -2.66 -13.82
N TYR A 169 -3.93 -1.84 -13.20
CA TYR A 169 -3.57 -1.13 -11.99
C TYR A 169 -4.73 -1.07 -10.99
N LEU A 170 -4.35 -0.92 -9.72
CA LEU A 170 -5.24 -0.72 -8.58
C LEU A 170 -4.93 0.65 -7.97
N ILE A 171 -5.96 1.45 -7.69
CA ILE A 171 -5.82 2.78 -7.08
C ILE A 171 -5.99 2.66 -5.56
N GLY A 172 -5.04 3.19 -4.80
CA GLY A 172 -5.09 3.36 -3.36
C GLY A 172 -5.02 4.83 -2.98
N ILE A 173 -6.18 5.40 -2.64
CA ILE A 173 -6.34 6.80 -2.28
C ILE A 173 -6.03 7.00 -0.80
N HIS A 174 -5.31 8.04 -0.45
CA HIS A 174 -5.19 8.51 0.92
C HIS A 174 -6.27 9.54 1.24
N ILE A 175 -6.98 9.30 2.33
CA ILE A 175 -7.86 10.26 2.99
C ILE A 175 -7.43 10.35 4.45
N SER A 176 -6.94 11.50 4.90
CA SER A 176 -6.45 11.64 6.28
C SER A 176 -7.57 11.55 7.31
N GLU A 177 -8.40 12.57 7.42
CA GLU A 177 -9.51 12.62 8.39
C GLU A 177 -10.79 13.27 7.81
N GLY A 178 -10.92 13.32 6.50
CA GLY A 178 -12.01 13.99 5.83
C GLY A 178 -12.68 13.13 4.80
N THR A 179 -13.19 13.81 3.80
CA THR A 179 -13.83 13.21 2.63
C THR A 179 -13.13 13.60 1.34
N ASN A 180 -12.14 14.48 1.39
CA ASN A 180 -11.35 14.91 0.25
C ASN A 180 -9.93 14.32 0.33
N LEU A 181 -9.28 14.18 -0.82
CA LEU A 181 -7.86 13.93 -0.89
C LEU A 181 -7.08 15.08 -0.24
N PRO A 182 -5.84 14.87 0.21
CA PRO A 182 -5.00 15.96 0.74
C PRO A 182 -4.85 17.16 -0.20
N SER A 183 -4.90 16.97 -1.50
CA SER A 183 -4.94 18.03 -2.52
C SER A 183 -6.26 18.80 -2.62
N GLY A 184 -7.31 18.34 -1.92
CA GLY A 184 -8.61 19.01 -1.87
C GLY A 184 -9.68 18.44 -2.81
N GLU A 185 -9.34 17.60 -3.76
CA GLU A 185 -10.28 16.99 -4.72
C GLU A 185 -11.16 15.93 -4.03
N LYS A 186 -12.28 15.60 -4.64
CA LYS A 186 -13.17 14.53 -4.20
C LYS A 186 -12.71 13.17 -4.71
N ILE A 187 -13.09 12.11 -4.00
CA ILE A 187 -12.88 10.73 -4.48
C ILE A 187 -13.56 10.52 -5.83
N SER A 188 -14.75 11.09 -6.03
CA SER A 188 -15.51 10.98 -7.28
C SER A 188 -14.79 11.55 -8.51
N ASP A 189 -13.83 12.47 -8.33
CA ASP A 189 -13.05 13.04 -9.43
C ASP A 189 -12.16 12.01 -10.14
N ILE A 190 -11.89 10.88 -9.48
CA ILE A 190 -11.20 9.73 -10.08
C ILE A 190 -11.91 9.21 -11.33
N LYS A 191 -13.23 9.31 -11.42
CA LYS A 191 -13.99 8.90 -12.61
C LYS A 191 -13.48 9.53 -13.91
N ASN A 192 -12.90 10.70 -13.81
CA ASN A 192 -12.44 11.47 -14.97
C ASN A 192 -11.07 11.03 -15.51
N ILE A 193 -10.41 10.10 -14.81
CA ILE A 193 -9.01 9.71 -15.12
C ILE A 193 -8.81 8.21 -15.31
N ILE A 194 -9.74 7.39 -14.88
CA ILE A 194 -9.65 5.93 -14.98
C ILE A 194 -9.93 5.45 -16.41
N ASP A 195 -9.31 4.34 -16.76
CA ASP A 195 -9.46 3.68 -18.05
C ASP A 195 -9.83 2.19 -17.89
N ASP A 196 -9.81 1.42 -18.96
CA ASP A 196 -10.18 0.01 -19.01
C ASP A 196 -9.17 -0.94 -18.33
N GLN A 197 -8.00 -0.44 -17.93
CA GLN A 197 -7.00 -1.21 -17.19
C GLN A 197 -7.19 -1.12 -15.66
N LEU A 198 -8.14 -0.33 -15.18
CA LEU A 198 -8.42 -0.22 -13.75
C LEU A 198 -9.01 -1.52 -13.20
N LEU A 199 -8.41 -2.04 -12.13
CA LEU A 199 -8.90 -3.20 -11.38
C LEU A 199 -9.90 -2.81 -10.29
N GLY A 200 -9.72 -1.65 -9.68
CA GLY A 200 -10.55 -1.14 -8.60
C GLY A 200 -9.95 0.05 -7.87
N VAL A 201 -10.68 0.57 -6.91
CA VAL A 201 -10.28 1.73 -6.10
C VAL A 201 -10.39 1.40 -4.62
N MET A 202 -9.37 1.70 -3.84
CA MET A 202 -9.37 1.52 -2.39
C MET A 202 -9.09 2.84 -1.68
N LEU A 203 -9.60 2.96 -0.45
CA LEU A 203 -8.99 3.87 0.51
C LEU A 203 -7.86 3.12 1.23
N SER A 204 -6.66 3.67 1.17
CA SER A 204 -5.45 3.01 1.66
C SER A 204 -4.86 3.74 2.84
N CYS A 205 -4.39 2.96 3.82
CA CYS A 205 -3.91 3.46 5.11
C CYS A 205 -4.96 4.35 5.80
N VAL A 206 -6.19 3.87 5.86
CA VAL A 206 -7.36 4.60 6.34
C VAL A 206 -7.89 3.97 7.63
N SER A 207 -8.35 4.81 8.57
CA SER A 207 -9.08 4.30 9.73
C SER A 207 -10.47 3.79 9.34
N PRO A 208 -11.05 2.82 10.08
CA PRO A 208 -12.40 2.34 9.83
C PRO A 208 -13.44 3.45 9.77
N GLU A 209 -13.33 4.43 10.66
CA GLU A 209 -14.26 5.57 10.77
C GLU A 209 -14.17 6.47 9.54
N ASN A 210 -12.97 6.72 9.03
CA ASN A 210 -12.80 7.50 7.80
C ASN A 210 -13.25 6.73 6.57
N TYR A 211 -13.04 5.42 6.52
CA TYR A 211 -13.59 4.59 5.46
C TYR A 211 -15.13 4.67 5.44
N GLU A 212 -15.76 4.55 6.60
CA GLU A 212 -17.22 4.62 6.73
C GLU A 212 -17.79 5.94 6.23
N LYS A 213 -17.17 7.08 6.58
CA LYS A 213 -17.57 8.41 6.12
C LYS A 213 -17.57 8.52 4.58
N ASN A 214 -16.66 7.83 3.92
CA ASN A 214 -16.45 7.90 2.48
C ASN A 214 -17.16 6.78 1.69
N LEU A 215 -17.81 5.83 2.37
CA LEU A 215 -18.40 4.64 1.75
C LEU A 215 -19.42 4.97 0.66
N LYS A 216 -20.24 6.02 0.86
CA LYS A 216 -21.22 6.44 -0.14
C LYS A 216 -20.54 6.88 -1.44
N GLU A 217 -19.52 7.69 -1.36
CA GLU A 217 -18.78 8.21 -2.52
C GLU A 217 -18.00 7.08 -3.23
N MET A 218 -17.44 6.12 -2.46
CA MET A 218 -16.83 4.93 -3.03
C MET A 218 -17.81 4.08 -3.85
N LYS A 219 -19.05 3.90 -3.37
CA LYS A 219 -20.11 3.20 -4.12
C LYS A 219 -20.46 3.89 -5.44
N GLU A 220 -20.47 5.23 -5.43
CA GLU A 220 -20.81 6.04 -6.60
C GLU A 220 -19.77 5.95 -7.72
N LEU A 221 -18.57 5.42 -7.46
CA LEU A 221 -17.56 5.19 -8.50
C LEU A 221 -17.98 4.14 -9.53
N ASN A 222 -18.86 3.21 -9.18
CA ASN A 222 -19.34 2.11 -10.03
C ASN A 222 -18.21 1.19 -10.56
N VAL A 223 -17.16 1.01 -9.76
CA VAL A 223 -16.04 0.09 -9.99
C VAL A 223 -15.86 -0.78 -8.75
N PRO A 224 -15.13 -1.91 -8.83
CA PRO A 224 -14.74 -2.63 -7.61
C PRO A 224 -14.06 -1.69 -6.63
N PHE A 225 -14.47 -1.72 -5.36
CA PHE A 225 -13.91 -0.83 -4.36
C PHE A 225 -13.65 -1.54 -3.03
N GLY A 226 -12.84 -0.91 -2.18
CA GLY A 226 -12.52 -1.47 -0.89
C GLY A 226 -11.53 -0.65 -0.08
N PHE A 227 -10.72 -1.33 0.71
CA PHE A 227 -9.88 -0.70 1.72
C PHE A 227 -8.61 -1.47 2.03
N LYS A 228 -7.60 -0.73 2.53
CA LYS A 228 -6.52 -1.24 3.39
C LYS A 228 -6.59 -0.46 4.71
N LEU A 229 -7.19 -1.08 5.74
CA LEU A 229 -7.40 -0.44 7.04
C LEU A 229 -6.08 -0.32 7.82
N ASN A 230 -5.95 0.75 8.60
CA ASN A 230 -4.87 0.92 9.56
C ASN A 230 -5.36 0.98 11.01
N GLY A 231 -4.48 0.62 11.94
CA GLY A 231 -4.72 0.63 13.38
C GLY A 231 -4.08 1.83 14.10
N PHE A 232 -3.88 2.95 13.45
CA PHE A 232 -3.38 4.16 14.09
C PHE A 232 -4.46 4.88 14.90
N MET A 233 -4.05 5.54 15.99
CA MET A 233 -4.91 6.45 16.75
C MET A 233 -5.33 7.66 15.89
N THR A 234 -4.41 8.17 15.05
CA THR A 234 -4.69 9.22 14.07
C THR A 234 -3.90 8.98 12.79
N THR A 235 -4.50 9.34 11.67
CA THR A 235 -3.84 9.36 10.34
C THR A 235 -3.42 10.76 9.94
N LYS A 236 -3.72 11.79 10.76
CA LYS A 236 -3.32 13.17 10.50
C LYS A 236 -1.90 13.41 11.02
N PRO A 237 -0.88 13.31 10.16
CA PRO A 237 0.50 13.52 10.55
C PRO A 237 0.75 14.99 10.89
N LYS A 238 1.70 15.24 11.79
CA LYS A 238 2.23 16.59 12.00
C LYS A 238 3.08 17.02 10.81
N ASN A 239 3.20 18.32 10.57
CA ASN A 239 4.08 18.86 9.55
C ASN A 239 5.51 18.30 9.70
N GLY A 240 6.12 17.90 8.59
CA GLY A 240 7.46 17.31 8.59
C GLY A 240 7.55 15.86 9.09
N TYR A 241 6.41 15.22 9.36
CA TYR A 241 6.31 13.84 9.85
C TYR A 241 7.18 12.86 9.05
N THR A 242 7.15 12.93 7.73
CA THR A 242 7.86 11.96 6.88
C THR A 242 9.33 12.32 6.61
N SER A 243 9.78 13.51 6.95
CA SER A 243 11.13 13.98 6.63
C SER A 243 12.10 14.08 7.81
N SER A 244 11.62 14.50 8.99
CA SER A 244 12.51 14.73 10.12
C SER A 244 12.28 13.81 11.32
N PHE A 245 11.13 13.23 11.37
CA PHE A 245 10.60 12.59 12.55
C PHE A 245 11.18 11.21 12.82
N PHE A 246 11.37 10.43 11.79
CA PHE A 246 11.83 9.06 11.90
C PHE A 246 13.29 8.91 12.35
N LYS A 247 14.11 9.94 12.20
CA LYS A 247 15.54 9.86 12.58
C LYS A 247 15.75 9.57 14.06
N ASN A 248 14.80 10.00 14.91
CA ASN A 248 14.90 9.86 16.36
C ASN A 248 14.14 8.65 16.92
N SER A 249 13.27 8.03 16.14
CA SER A 249 12.34 6.98 16.60
C SER A 249 12.65 5.58 16.08
N GLY A 250 13.75 5.40 15.36
CA GLY A 250 14.03 4.12 14.71
C GLY A 250 13.07 3.79 13.58
N GLY A 251 12.34 4.78 13.05
CA GLY A 251 11.50 4.65 11.85
C GLY A 251 10.16 3.95 12.04
N ASN A 252 9.70 3.78 13.29
CA ASN A 252 8.37 3.21 13.54
C ASN A 252 7.30 4.31 13.55
N PRO A 253 6.35 4.34 12.59
CA PRO A 253 5.31 5.36 12.55
C PRO A 253 4.38 5.37 13.77
N ASN A 254 4.25 4.27 14.50
CA ASN A 254 3.38 4.15 15.66
C ASN A 254 3.78 5.06 16.83
N GLU A 255 5.04 5.42 16.94
CA GLU A 255 5.50 6.35 17.98
C GLU A 255 4.84 7.73 17.86
N PHE A 256 4.28 8.03 16.69
CA PHE A 256 3.67 9.33 16.38
C PHE A 256 2.19 9.28 16.10
N LEU A 257 1.75 8.22 15.42
CA LEU A 257 0.35 8.05 15.04
C LEU A 257 -0.43 7.27 16.10
N GLY A 258 0.30 6.69 17.08
CA GLY A 258 -0.24 5.85 18.12
C GLY A 258 -0.75 4.51 17.60
N HIS A 259 -1.07 3.63 18.53
CA HIS A 259 -1.60 2.30 18.23
C HIS A 259 -2.95 2.11 18.92
N ARG A 260 -3.96 1.64 18.19
CA ARG A 260 -5.29 1.36 18.70
C ARG A 260 -5.34 0.00 19.38
N HIS A 261 -5.78 -0.03 20.64
CA HIS A 261 -5.95 -1.29 21.39
C HIS A 261 -7.21 -2.06 20.96
N ASP A 262 -8.22 -1.37 20.42
CA ASP A 262 -9.45 -1.97 19.91
C ASP A 262 -9.32 -2.55 18.50
N PHE A 263 -8.15 -2.41 17.87
CA PHE A 263 -7.86 -2.94 16.52
C PHE A 263 -7.47 -4.42 16.59
N THR A 264 -8.37 -5.25 17.18
CA THR A 264 -8.15 -6.70 17.28
C THR A 264 -8.59 -7.43 16.03
N PRO A 265 -8.11 -8.65 15.76
CA PRO A 265 -8.55 -9.45 14.62
C PRO A 265 -10.08 -9.64 14.58
N GLU A 266 -10.72 -9.84 15.74
CA GLU A 266 -12.17 -10.02 15.86
C GLU A 266 -12.91 -8.75 15.43
N ASN A 267 -12.55 -7.60 16.01
CA ASN A 267 -13.18 -6.31 15.68
C ASN A 267 -12.96 -5.96 14.20
N ILE A 268 -11.79 -6.21 13.67
CA ILE A 268 -11.50 -5.97 12.24
C ILE A 268 -12.29 -6.90 11.34
N GLY A 269 -12.50 -8.14 11.75
CA GLY A 269 -13.39 -9.08 11.04
C GLY A 269 -14.84 -8.57 10.97
N GLU A 270 -15.38 -8.04 12.05
CA GLU A 270 -16.73 -7.46 12.10
C GLU A 270 -16.83 -6.19 11.25
N ILE A 271 -15.86 -5.28 11.37
CA ILE A 271 -15.79 -4.05 10.56
C ILE A 271 -15.69 -4.39 9.07
N ALA A 272 -14.82 -5.30 8.70
CA ALA A 272 -14.65 -5.74 7.32
C ALA A 272 -15.94 -6.38 6.77
N LYS A 273 -16.64 -7.18 7.61
CA LYS A 273 -17.95 -7.73 7.25
C LYS A 273 -18.96 -6.62 6.96
N LYS A 274 -19.07 -5.62 7.84
CA LYS A 274 -19.95 -4.47 7.62
C LYS A 274 -19.67 -3.78 6.28
N PHE A 275 -18.41 -3.58 5.94
CA PHE A 275 -18.03 -2.91 4.70
C PHE A 275 -18.25 -3.81 3.47
N LYS A 276 -17.98 -5.11 3.58
CA LYS A 276 -18.32 -6.08 2.53
C LYS A 276 -19.82 -6.13 2.28
N ASP A 277 -20.65 -6.22 3.31
CA ASP A 277 -22.12 -6.22 3.19
C ASP A 277 -22.63 -4.92 2.55
N ASN A 278 -21.82 -3.86 2.58
CA ASN A 278 -22.06 -2.59 1.90
C ASN A 278 -21.42 -2.50 0.51
N GLY A 279 -20.91 -3.60 -0.03
CA GLY A 279 -20.45 -3.71 -1.42
C GLY A 279 -18.95 -3.65 -1.63
N ALA A 280 -18.12 -3.51 -0.57
CA ALA A 280 -16.68 -3.60 -0.71
C ALA A 280 -16.24 -5.01 -1.11
N THR A 281 -15.44 -5.10 -2.16
CA THR A 281 -14.92 -6.39 -2.67
C THR A 281 -13.40 -6.52 -2.51
N ILE A 282 -12.70 -5.45 -2.17
CA ILE A 282 -11.25 -5.41 -1.98
C ILE A 282 -10.98 -5.20 -0.49
N LEU A 283 -10.57 -6.25 0.23
CA LEU A 283 -10.39 -6.22 1.67
C LEU A 283 -8.91 -6.41 1.98
N GLY A 284 -8.30 -5.50 2.73
CA GLY A 284 -6.90 -5.61 3.10
C GLY A 284 -6.54 -4.80 4.32
N GLY A 285 -5.30 -4.99 4.76
CA GLY A 285 -4.73 -4.29 5.87
C GLY A 285 -3.56 -3.38 5.46
N CYS A 286 -3.34 -2.34 6.23
CA CYS A 286 -2.19 -1.46 6.18
C CYS A 286 -1.44 -1.52 7.50
N CYS A 287 -0.96 -0.41 8.00
CA CYS A 287 -0.23 -0.34 9.26
C CYS A 287 -1.00 -1.00 10.41
N GLU A 288 -0.30 -1.69 11.29
CA GLU A 288 -0.80 -2.46 12.45
C GLU A 288 -1.68 -3.66 12.13
N THR A 289 -1.89 -4.00 10.88
CA THR A 289 -2.56 -5.25 10.52
C THR A 289 -1.56 -6.38 10.36
N ARG A 290 -1.82 -7.49 11.04
CA ARG A 290 -1.00 -8.69 11.09
C ARG A 290 -1.66 -9.86 10.36
N PRO A 291 -0.97 -11.00 10.15
CA PRO A 291 -1.59 -12.20 9.57
C PRO A 291 -2.91 -12.61 10.23
N SER A 292 -3.04 -12.45 11.56
CA SER A 292 -4.29 -12.76 12.27
C SER A 292 -5.48 -11.88 11.86
N HIS A 293 -5.25 -10.59 11.56
CA HIS A 293 -6.27 -9.68 11.05
C HIS A 293 -6.69 -10.08 9.63
N ILE A 294 -5.72 -10.45 8.79
CA ILE A 294 -6.00 -10.95 7.43
C ILE A 294 -6.79 -12.26 7.48
N ALA A 295 -6.45 -13.18 8.41
CA ALA A 295 -7.21 -14.40 8.61
C ALA A 295 -8.67 -14.14 9.03
N ALA A 296 -8.92 -13.11 9.83
CA ALA A 296 -10.28 -12.70 10.19
C ALA A 296 -11.07 -12.19 8.95
N MET A 297 -10.46 -11.36 8.11
CA MET A 297 -11.05 -10.90 6.85
C MET A 297 -11.28 -12.06 5.86
N ALA A 298 -10.35 -13.03 5.79
CA ALA A 298 -10.44 -14.15 4.86
C ALA A 298 -11.64 -15.07 5.11
N LYS A 299 -12.17 -15.09 6.34
CA LYS A 299 -13.41 -15.82 6.69
C LYS A 299 -14.66 -15.25 6.00
N LEU A 300 -14.55 -14.07 5.40
CA LEU A 300 -15.66 -13.39 4.72
C LEU A 300 -15.82 -13.79 3.24
N LYS A 301 -14.94 -14.62 2.71
CA LYS A 301 -15.00 -15.09 1.31
C LYS A 301 -16.13 -16.05 1.04
#